data_ce3e6b13395d1350797e5ff9e3f78b07
#
_entry.id   ce3e6b13395d1350797e5ff9e3f78b07
#
_cell.length_a   1.000
_cell.length_b   1.000
_cell.length_c   1.000
_cell.angle_alpha   90.00
_cell.angle_beta   90.00
_cell.angle_gamma   90.00
#
_symmetry.space_group_name_H-M   'P 1'
#
loop_
_entity.id
_entity.type
_entity.pdbx_description
1 polymer ?
#
loop_
_entity_poly.entity_id
_entity_poly.type
_entity_poly.pdbx_seq_one_letter_code
_entity_poly.pdbx_strand_id
1 'polypeptide(L)'
;DVMSGDNAPGELVRGAVRSRDELGVSVVMVGHRETIEQIAADDGLNLSDIEIVDTDVVIDMEDPALSVVRDKNLAGATLIVRRIKGVHRAAIGTVIPFPVPVLLLDSGANTEVDEKTLLQFAVMGSAYMEKLYALPRARVGLLNSGTEPTKGTPLYKSAHAVLAESDL
;
A
#
# COMPACT_ATOMS: atom_id res chain seq x y z
N ASP A 1 -8.76 4.18 -4.43
CA ASP A 1 -9.85 4.72 -3.64
C ASP A 1 -9.89 6.24 -3.82
N VAL A 2 -11.03 6.79 -4.25
CA VAL A 2 -11.20 8.24 -4.44
C VAL A 2 -12.04 8.88 -3.33
N MET A 3 -12.49 8.10 -2.36
CA MET A 3 -13.36 8.58 -1.28
C MET A 3 -12.60 8.91 0.01
N SER A 4 -11.33 8.50 0.13
CA SER A 4 -10.53 8.65 1.36
C SER A 4 -9.42 9.69 1.18
N GLY A 5 -9.17 10.49 2.21
CA GLY A 5 -8.12 11.51 2.26
C GLY A 5 -8.67 12.92 2.46
N ASP A 6 -7.78 13.85 2.85
CA ASP A 6 -8.15 15.21 3.28
C ASP A 6 -8.87 16.04 2.20
N ASN A 7 -8.64 15.75 0.93
CA ASN A 7 -9.23 16.47 -0.21
C ASN A 7 -10.08 15.56 -1.11
N ALA A 8 -10.50 14.41 -0.58
CA ALA A 8 -11.41 13.50 -1.27
C ALA A 8 -12.83 14.07 -1.32
N PRO A 9 -13.62 13.67 -2.32
CA PRO A 9 -13.25 12.90 -3.50
C PRO A 9 -12.73 13.78 -4.67
N GLY A 10 -12.97 15.08 -4.67
CA GLY A 10 -12.78 15.96 -5.82
C GLY A 10 -11.36 15.94 -6.40
N GLU A 11 -10.35 16.23 -5.56
CA GLU A 11 -8.95 16.26 -6.01
C GLU A 11 -8.46 14.89 -6.49
N LEU A 12 -8.97 13.80 -5.91
CA LEU A 12 -8.58 12.45 -6.31
C LEU A 12 -9.19 12.09 -7.67
N VAL A 13 -10.42 12.48 -7.95
CA VAL A 13 -11.06 12.29 -9.27
C VAL A 13 -10.29 13.08 -10.33
N ARG A 14 -9.99 14.36 -10.06
CA ARG A 14 -9.19 15.22 -10.97
C ARG A 14 -7.80 14.64 -11.22
N GLY A 15 -7.12 14.23 -10.15
CA GLY A 15 -5.80 13.63 -10.21
C GLY A 15 -5.77 12.32 -11.00
N ALA A 16 -6.79 11.49 -10.85
CA ALA A 16 -6.93 10.24 -11.57
C ALA A 16 -7.12 10.47 -13.10
N VAL A 17 -8.02 11.38 -13.49
CA VAL A 17 -8.21 11.75 -14.90
C VAL A 17 -6.93 12.33 -15.48
N ARG A 18 -6.29 13.26 -14.75
CA ARG A 18 -5.03 13.86 -15.16
C ARG A 18 -3.90 12.85 -15.34
N SER A 19 -3.82 11.86 -14.44
CA SER A 19 -2.81 10.80 -14.54
C SER A 19 -3.00 9.96 -15.80
N ARG A 20 -4.24 9.64 -16.18
CA ARG A 20 -4.53 8.96 -17.44
C ARG A 20 -4.08 9.82 -18.63
N ASP A 21 -4.45 11.11 -18.63
CA ASP A 21 -4.24 12.00 -19.78
C ASP A 21 -2.75 12.38 -19.97
N GLU A 22 -2.04 12.64 -18.88
CA GLU A 22 -0.64 13.09 -18.95
C GLU A 22 0.38 11.94 -18.97
N LEU A 23 0.06 10.83 -18.29
CA LEU A 23 1.00 9.71 -18.12
C LEU A 23 0.64 8.49 -18.98
N GLY A 24 -0.55 8.47 -19.60
CA GLY A 24 -1.03 7.35 -20.41
C GLY A 24 -1.21 6.05 -19.62
N VAL A 25 -1.47 6.15 -18.31
CA VAL A 25 -1.67 4.99 -17.44
C VAL A 25 -3.14 4.58 -17.41
N SER A 26 -3.39 3.28 -17.29
CA SER A 26 -4.74 2.78 -17.03
C SER A 26 -5.13 3.09 -15.60
N VAL A 27 -6.31 3.67 -15.42
CA VAL A 27 -6.82 4.08 -14.11
C VAL A 27 -8.11 3.34 -13.80
N VAL A 28 -8.23 2.85 -12.58
CA VAL A 28 -9.48 2.33 -11.99
C VAL A 28 -9.80 3.18 -10.78
N MET A 29 -10.99 3.77 -10.75
CA MET A 29 -11.50 4.50 -9.59
C MET A 29 -12.37 3.59 -8.73
N VAL A 30 -12.21 3.65 -7.43
CA VAL A 30 -13.03 2.91 -6.47
C VAL A 30 -13.73 3.91 -5.57
N GLY A 31 -15.07 3.86 -5.49
CA GLY A 31 -15.85 4.79 -4.68
C GLY A 31 -17.31 4.90 -5.15
N HIS A 32 -18.04 5.84 -4.60
CA HIS A 32 -19.42 6.10 -5.01
C HIS A 32 -19.51 6.59 -6.44
N ARG A 33 -20.05 5.76 -7.33
CA ARG A 33 -20.18 6.06 -8.76
C ARG A 33 -20.87 7.39 -9.03
N GLU A 34 -22.02 7.62 -8.40
CA GLU A 34 -22.79 8.85 -8.60
C GLU A 34 -21.98 10.10 -8.22
N THR A 35 -21.21 10.03 -7.11
CA THR A 35 -20.36 11.14 -6.67
C THR A 35 -19.23 11.39 -7.68
N ILE A 36 -18.59 10.34 -8.18
CA ILE A 36 -17.49 10.45 -9.16
C ILE A 36 -18.02 11.06 -10.47
N GLU A 37 -19.17 10.57 -10.96
CA GLU A 37 -19.79 11.07 -12.18
C GLU A 37 -20.27 12.52 -12.05
N GLN A 38 -20.80 12.90 -10.87
CA GLN A 38 -21.19 14.27 -10.61
C GLN A 38 -19.99 15.23 -10.62
N ILE A 39 -18.90 14.87 -9.95
CA ILE A 39 -17.65 15.68 -9.94
C ILE A 39 -17.11 15.81 -11.38
N ALA A 40 -17.12 14.73 -12.12
CA ALA A 40 -16.66 14.77 -13.50
C ALA A 40 -17.52 15.66 -14.38
N ALA A 41 -18.83 15.64 -14.19
CA ALA A 41 -19.77 16.50 -14.92
C ALA A 41 -19.58 18.00 -14.57
N ASP A 42 -19.43 18.31 -13.27
CA ASP A 42 -19.24 19.67 -12.78
C ASP A 42 -17.91 20.29 -13.26
N ASP A 43 -16.87 19.49 -13.36
CA ASP A 43 -15.53 19.90 -13.79
C ASP A 43 -15.27 19.68 -15.30
N GLY A 44 -16.23 19.13 -16.04
CA GLY A 44 -16.09 18.84 -17.47
C GLY A 44 -15.03 17.75 -17.77
N LEU A 45 -14.80 16.81 -16.85
CA LEU A 45 -13.83 15.75 -16.99
C LEU A 45 -14.39 14.59 -17.81
N ASN A 46 -13.56 14.03 -18.67
CA ASN A 46 -13.90 12.84 -19.44
C ASN A 46 -13.56 11.56 -18.68
N LEU A 47 -14.54 10.74 -18.35
CA LEU A 47 -14.37 9.44 -17.68
C LEU A 47 -14.33 8.25 -18.65
N SER A 48 -14.40 8.47 -19.99
CA SER A 48 -14.22 7.38 -20.94
C SER A 48 -12.87 6.70 -20.70
N ASP A 49 -12.81 5.39 -20.79
CA ASP A 49 -11.61 4.58 -20.54
C ASP A 49 -11.14 4.53 -19.07
N ILE A 50 -11.95 5.05 -18.14
CA ILE A 50 -11.71 4.86 -16.70
C ILE A 50 -12.76 3.90 -16.15
N GLU A 51 -12.32 2.78 -15.63
CA GLU A 51 -13.17 1.85 -14.92
C GLU A 51 -13.55 2.42 -13.55
N ILE A 52 -14.85 2.37 -13.21
CA ILE A 52 -15.34 2.75 -11.89
C ILE A 52 -15.88 1.51 -11.18
N VAL A 53 -15.22 1.14 -10.11
CA VAL A 53 -15.70 0.12 -9.17
C VAL A 53 -16.56 0.82 -8.13
N ASP A 54 -17.88 0.61 -8.26
CA ASP A 54 -18.87 1.22 -7.37
C ASP A 54 -18.88 0.55 -5.99
N THR A 55 -18.86 1.36 -4.93
CA THR A 55 -18.92 0.88 -3.55
C THR A 55 -19.49 1.95 -2.63
N ASP A 56 -20.40 1.55 -1.75
CA ASP A 56 -20.96 2.38 -0.68
C ASP A 56 -20.06 2.41 0.57
N VAL A 57 -18.98 1.66 0.56
CA VAL A 57 -18.09 1.53 1.72
C VAL A 57 -16.96 2.54 1.62
N VAL A 58 -16.99 3.54 2.50
CA VAL A 58 -15.89 4.51 2.70
C VAL A 58 -15.15 4.17 3.97
N ILE A 59 -13.82 4.12 3.89
CA ILE A 59 -12.96 3.96 5.07
C ILE A 59 -12.54 5.36 5.52
N ASP A 60 -12.93 5.73 6.74
CA ASP A 60 -12.55 6.99 7.35
C ASP A 60 -11.26 6.83 8.16
N MET A 61 -10.49 7.93 8.29
CA MET A 61 -9.27 7.93 9.09
C MET A 61 -9.52 7.71 10.59
N GLU A 62 -10.75 8.01 11.05
CA GLU A 62 -11.18 7.79 12.43
C GLU A 62 -11.77 6.39 12.68
N ASP A 63 -11.94 5.57 11.64
CA ASP A 63 -12.50 4.23 11.77
C ASP A 63 -11.60 3.34 12.64
N PRO A 64 -12.15 2.68 13.66
CA PRO A 64 -11.38 1.70 14.42
C PRO A 64 -10.88 0.57 13.51
N ALA A 65 -9.61 0.20 13.62
CA ALA A 65 -8.99 -0.82 12.77
C ALA A 65 -9.79 -2.15 12.72
N LEU A 66 -10.51 -2.49 13.81
CA LEU A 66 -11.38 -3.66 13.87
C LEU A 66 -12.68 -3.51 13.07
N SER A 67 -13.22 -2.30 12.90
CA SER A 67 -14.39 -2.06 12.06
C SER A 67 -14.02 -2.14 10.58
N VAL A 68 -12.84 -1.65 10.22
CA VAL A 68 -12.30 -1.81 8.86
C VAL A 68 -12.15 -3.30 8.51
N VAL A 69 -11.74 -4.14 9.47
CA VAL A 69 -11.64 -5.60 9.28
C VAL A 69 -13.00 -6.28 9.16
N ARG A 70 -13.98 -5.87 9.98
CA ARG A 70 -15.30 -6.54 10.04
C ARG A 70 -16.27 -6.04 8.98
N ASP A 71 -16.30 -4.74 8.78
CA ASP A 71 -17.42 -4.10 8.08
C ASP A 71 -17.02 -3.56 6.71
N LYS A 72 -15.74 -3.31 6.47
CA LYS A 72 -15.23 -2.60 5.28
C LYS A 72 -14.32 -3.42 4.35
N ASN A 73 -14.36 -4.73 4.40
CA ASN A 73 -13.80 -5.70 3.42
C ASN A 73 -12.30 -5.60 3.03
N LEU A 74 -11.56 -4.55 3.36
CA LEU A 74 -10.16 -4.44 2.95
C LEU A 74 -9.25 -5.39 3.74
N ALA A 75 -9.49 -5.52 5.04
CA ALA A 75 -8.86 -6.56 5.84
C ALA A 75 -9.60 -7.90 5.72
N GLY A 76 -10.87 -7.88 5.26
CA GLY A 76 -11.63 -9.07 4.85
C GLY A 76 -10.92 -9.85 3.75
N ALA A 77 -10.19 -9.18 2.83
CA ALA A 77 -9.36 -9.86 1.85
C ALA A 77 -8.33 -10.79 2.53
N THR A 78 -7.70 -10.36 3.63
CA THR A 78 -6.74 -11.18 4.38
C THR A 78 -7.42 -12.36 5.09
N LEU A 79 -8.67 -12.18 5.53
CA LEU A 79 -9.46 -13.22 6.21
C LEU A 79 -10.17 -14.14 5.21
N ILE A 80 -10.68 -13.59 4.11
CA ILE A 80 -11.46 -14.31 3.08
C ILE A 80 -10.54 -15.00 2.07
N VAL A 81 -9.57 -14.27 1.51
CA VAL A 81 -8.58 -14.83 0.57
C VAL A 81 -7.56 -15.71 1.29
N ARG A 82 -7.41 -15.53 2.56
CA ARG A 82 -6.44 -16.16 3.45
C ARG A 82 -4.99 -15.80 3.12
N ARG A 83 -4.14 -15.94 4.13
CA ARG A 83 -2.70 -15.70 4.01
C ARG A 83 -2.02 -16.90 3.35
N ILE A 84 -0.95 -16.64 2.63
CA ILE A 84 -0.03 -17.70 2.19
C ILE A 84 0.46 -18.47 3.43
N LYS A 85 0.53 -19.79 3.33
CA LYS A 85 0.99 -20.64 4.45
C LYS A 85 2.37 -20.18 4.89
N GLY A 86 2.53 -19.93 6.18
CA GLY A 86 3.77 -19.43 6.77
C GLY A 86 3.87 -17.91 6.90
N VAL A 87 3.01 -17.13 6.23
CA VAL A 87 2.94 -15.67 6.41
C VAL A 87 2.08 -15.35 7.62
N HIS A 88 2.66 -14.68 8.61
CA HIS A 88 1.98 -14.41 9.89
C HIS A 88 1.12 -13.14 9.82
N ARG A 89 1.58 -12.10 9.13
CA ARG A 89 0.86 -10.82 9.00
C ARG A 89 0.88 -10.32 7.58
N ALA A 90 -0.21 -9.67 7.16
CA ALA A 90 -0.22 -8.87 5.96
C ALA A 90 0.49 -7.53 6.22
N ALA A 91 1.04 -6.93 5.18
CA ALA A 91 1.66 -5.61 5.22
C ALA A 91 1.12 -4.73 4.11
N ILE A 92 1.04 -3.43 4.35
CA ILE A 92 0.73 -2.46 3.29
C ILE A 92 2.04 -2.06 2.61
N GLY A 93 2.11 -2.29 1.29
CA GLY A 93 3.25 -1.89 0.47
C GLY A 93 2.96 -0.63 -0.33
N THR A 94 3.83 0.38 -0.20
CA THR A 94 3.78 1.58 -1.02
C THR A 94 4.99 1.63 -1.93
N VAL A 95 4.77 1.65 -3.24
CA VAL A 95 5.86 1.81 -4.22
C VAL A 95 6.14 3.28 -4.44
N ILE A 96 7.37 3.69 -4.14
CA ILE A 96 7.86 5.05 -4.39
C ILE A 96 8.54 5.07 -5.76
N PRO A 97 8.06 5.90 -6.71
CA PRO A 97 8.50 5.88 -8.11
C PRO A 97 9.81 6.67 -8.29
N PHE A 98 10.89 6.21 -7.68
CA PHE A 98 12.24 6.66 -8.03
C PHE A 98 12.68 6.07 -9.39
N PRO A 99 13.79 6.54 -9.98
CA PRO A 99 14.35 5.93 -11.19
C PRO A 99 14.57 4.42 -11.05
N VAL A 100 14.92 3.95 -9.87
CA VAL A 100 14.79 2.56 -9.45
C VAL A 100 13.68 2.52 -8.39
N PRO A 101 12.54 1.87 -8.66
CA PRO A 101 11.42 1.87 -7.73
C PRO A 101 11.80 1.30 -6.36
N VAL A 102 11.28 1.91 -5.30
CA VAL A 102 11.49 1.45 -3.92
C VAL A 102 10.15 1.07 -3.31
N LEU A 103 10.05 -0.13 -2.78
CA LEU A 103 8.90 -0.57 -2.02
C LEU A 103 9.12 -0.26 -0.52
N LEU A 104 8.29 0.61 0.04
CA LEU A 104 8.18 0.79 1.48
C LEU A 104 7.21 -0.24 2.03
N LEU A 105 7.65 -1.07 2.97
CA LEU A 105 6.88 -2.14 3.60
C LEU A 105 7.22 -2.21 5.11
N ASP A 106 6.38 -2.07 6.04
CA ASP A 106 4.94 -1.85 6.08
C ASP A 106 4.64 -0.34 6.24
N SER A 107 3.72 0.20 5.46
CA SER A 107 3.39 1.63 5.51
C SER A 107 2.17 1.96 6.38
N GLY A 108 1.84 1.12 7.36
CA GLY A 108 0.84 1.45 8.38
C GLY A 108 -0.19 0.38 8.75
N ALA A 109 -0.06 -0.87 8.25
CA ALA A 109 -0.99 -1.94 8.62
C ALA A 109 -0.73 -2.52 10.02
N ASN A 110 0.51 -2.45 10.49
CA ASN A 110 0.91 -3.05 11.76
C ASN A 110 1.50 -1.99 12.69
N THR A 111 0.93 -1.84 13.88
CA THR A 111 1.42 -0.93 14.92
C THR A 111 2.56 -1.55 15.74
N GLU A 112 2.55 -2.88 15.88
CA GLU A 112 3.55 -3.64 16.60
C GLU A 112 4.00 -4.84 15.79
N VAL A 113 5.30 -4.99 15.64
CA VAL A 113 5.95 -6.09 14.92
C VAL A 113 7.14 -6.60 15.73
N ASP A 114 7.53 -7.84 15.48
CA ASP A 114 8.77 -8.44 15.97
C ASP A 114 9.79 -8.62 14.83
N GLU A 115 11.01 -9.03 15.17
CA GLU A 115 12.09 -9.24 14.20
C GLU A 115 11.74 -10.31 13.15
N LYS A 116 10.94 -11.32 13.51
CA LYS A 116 10.48 -12.37 12.58
C LYS A 116 9.48 -11.84 11.58
N THR A 117 8.60 -10.96 12.02
CA THR A 117 7.63 -10.28 11.15
C THR A 117 8.36 -9.36 10.17
N LEU A 118 9.37 -8.62 10.61
CA LEU A 118 10.19 -7.77 9.75
C LEU A 118 10.97 -8.60 8.71
N LEU A 119 11.50 -9.76 9.10
CA LEU A 119 12.11 -10.70 8.15
C LEU A 119 11.08 -11.20 7.12
N GLN A 120 9.87 -11.55 7.53
CA GLN A 120 8.82 -11.96 6.59
C GLN A 120 8.45 -10.84 5.62
N PHE A 121 8.36 -9.60 6.09
CA PHE A 121 8.13 -8.44 5.22
C PHE A 121 9.27 -8.27 4.21
N ALA A 122 10.51 -8.47 4.62
CA ALA A 122 11.67 -8.42 3.72
C ALA A 122 11.56 -9.49 2.61
N VAL A 123 11.25 -10.73 2.96
CA VAL A 123 11.03 -11.83 1.99
C VAL A 123 9.89 -11.50 1.03
N MET A 124 8.75 -11.05 1.55
CA MET A 124 7.58 -10.69 0.74
C MET A 124 7.88 -9.53 -0.20
N GLY A 125 8.55 -8.49 0.31
CA GLY A 125 8.93 -7.32 -0.47
C GLY A 125 9.94 -7.66 -1.57
N SER A 126 10.93 -8.49 -1.29
CA SER A 126 11.91 -8.96 -2.27
C SER A 126 11.21 -9.73 -3.41
N ALA A 127 10.38 -10.70 -3.05
CA ALA A 127 9.63 -11.49 -4.04
C ALA A 127 8.70 -10.59 -4.90
N TYR A 128 8.05 -9.59 -4.30
CA TYR A 128 7.21 -8.64 -5.00
C TYR A 128 8.01 -7.83 -6.01
N MET A 129 9.12 -7.21 -5.58
CA MET A 129 9.95 -6.35 -6.44
C MET A 129 10.63 -7.15 -7.55
N GLU A 130 11.10 -8.34 -7.27
CA GLU A 130 11.72 -9.22 -8.27
C GLU A 130 10.72 -9.66 -9.35
N LYS A 131 9.50 -10.01 -8.95
CA LYS A 131 8.48 -10.49 -9.88
C LYS A 131 7.81 -9.39 -10.69
N LEU A 132 7.42 -8.29 -10.07
CA LEU A 132 6.66 -7.22 -10.75
C LEU A 132 7.55 -6.19 -11.43
N TYR A 133 8.74 -5.94 -10.89
CA TYR A 133 9.69 -4.96 -11.46
C TYR A 133 10.87 -5.63 -12.16
N ALA A 134 10.85 -6.96 -12.31
CA ALA A 134 11.89 -7.74 -12.98
C ALA A 134 13.31 -7.45 -12.47
N LEU A 135 13.44 -7.14 -11.18
CA LEU A 135 14.75 -6.95 -10.57
C LEU A 135 15.46 -8.31 -10.45
N PRO A 136 16.74 -8.42 -10.81
CA PRO A 136 17.48 -9.69 -10.70
C PRO A 136 17.66 -10.11 -9.23
N ARG A 137 17.78 -9.15 -8.33
CA ARG A 137 17.79 -9.31 -6.88
C ARG A 137 17.38 -8.00 -6.21
N ALA A 138 16.37 -8.04 -5.37
CA ALA A 138 15.98 -6.89 -4.57
C ALA A 138 16.96 -6.67 -3.42
N ARG A 139 17.31 -5.43 -3.14
CA ARG A 139 18.09 -5.07 -1.95
C ARG A 139 17.14 -4.67 -0.85
N VAL A 140 17.33 -5.22 0.33
CA VAL A 140 16.54 -4.92 1.52
C VAL A 140 17.26 -3.93 2.40
N GLY A 141 16.57 -2.87 2.82
CA GLY A 141 17.04 -1.91 3.79
C GLY A 141 16.09 -1.84 4.99
N LEU A 142 16.62 -1.90 6.19
CA LEU A 142 15.86 -1.66 7.42
C LEU A 142 15.85 -0.15 7.70
N LEU A 143 14.67 0.48 7.62
CA LEU A 143 14.53 1.90 7.93
C LEU A 143 14.81 2.14 9.41
N ASN A 144 15.75 3.03 9.70
CA ASN A 144 16.18 3.36 11.05
C ASN A 144 16.56 4.86 11.16
N SER A 145 16.70 5.37 12.37
CA SER A 145 17.09 6.75 12.66
C SER A 145 18.56 7.08 12.35
N GLY A 146 19.37 6.09 12.04
CA GLY A 146 20.79 6.23 11.68
C GLY A 146 21.41 4.91 11.29
N THR A 147 22.62 4.95 10.75
CA THR A 147 23.37 3.77 10.27
C THR A 147 24.35 3.21 11.29
N GLU A 148 24.59 3.94 12.36
CA GLU A 148 25.54 3.52 13.39
C GLU A 148 25.00 2.34 14.22
N PRO A 149 25.84 1.40 14.65
CA PRO A 149 25.41 0.22 15.41
C PRO A 149 24.69 0.52 16.73
N THR A 150 24.88 1.74 17.24
CA THR A 150 24.23 2.21 18.48
C THR A 150 22.82 2.72 18.28
N LYS A 151 22.44 3.06 17.02
CA LYS A 151 21.15 3.65 16.70
C LYS A 151 20.03 2.60 16.62
N GLY A 152 18.82 3.08 16.81
CA GLY A 152 17.61 2.26 16.76
C GLY A 152 17.21 1.64 18.10
N THR A 153 15.98 1.18 18.13
CA THR A 153 15.40 0.47 19.26
C THR A 153 16.02 -0.95 19.40
N PRO A 154 15.84 -1.63 20.53
CA PRO A 154 16.22 -3.04 20.65
C PRO A 154 15.66 -3.92 19.53
N LEU A 155 14.41 -3.67 19.09
CA LEU A 155 13.78 -4.36 17.98
C LEU A 155 14.57 -4.19 16.68
N TYR A 156 15.00 -2.97 16.34
CA TYR A 156 15.72 -2.74 15.08
C TYR A 156 17.11 -3.38 15.08
N LYS A 157 17.75 -3.45 16.24
CA LYS A 157 19.03 -4.15 16.40
C LYS A 157 18.88 -5.66 16.23
N SER A 158 17.85 -6.27 16.84
CA SER A 158 17.58 -7.70 16.66
C SER A 158 17.13 -8.02 15.24
N ALA A 159 16.29 -7.19 14.63
CA ALA A 159 15.86 -7.35 13.25
C ALA A 159 17.04 -7.24 12.27
N HIS A 160 17.96 -6.29 12.49
CA HIS A 160 19.18 -6.18 11.67
C HIS A 160 20.01 -7.47 11.71
N ALA A 161 20.20 -8.06 12.90
CA ALA A 161 20.95 -9.31 13.04
C ALA A 161 20.27 -10.45 12.26
N VAL A 162 18.96 -10.62 12.42
CA VAL A 162 18.18 -11.65 11.71
C VAL A 162 18.20 -11.46 10.19
N LEU A 163 18.09 -10.21 9.73
CA LEU A 163 18.17 -9.90 8.29
C LEU A 163 19.57 -10.15 7.72
N ALA A 164 20.62 -9.84 8.48
CA ALA A 164 22.01 -10.05 8.05
C ALA A 164 22.39 -11.54 7.93
N GLU A 165 21.73 -12.40 8.70
CA GLU A 165 21.91 -13.86 8.64
C GLU A 165 21.05 -14.52 7.54
N SER A 166 20.13 -13.77 6.91
CA SER A 166 19.26 -14.29 5.86
C SER A 166 19.93 -14.29 4.49
N ASP A 167 19.43 -15.14 3.59
CA ASP A 167 19.90 -15.24 2.19
C ASP A 167 19.26 -14.20 1.25
N LEU A 168 18.70 -13.12 1.79
CA LEU A 168 18.02 -12.04 1.06
C LEU A 168 18.97 -11.15 0.27
#